data_50f8f2aa8d00082bd16d91559f70d6ff
#
_entry.id   50f8f2aa8d00082bd16d91559f70d6ff
#
_cell.length_a   1.000
_cell.length_b   1.000
_cell.length_c   1.000
_cell.angle_alpha   90.00
_cell.angle_beta   90.00
_cell.angle_gamma   90.00
#
_symmetry.space_group_name_H-M   'P 1'
#
loop_
_entity.id
_entity.type
_entity.pdbx_description
1 polymer ?
#
loop_
_entity_poly.entity_id
_entity_poly.type
_entity_poly.pdbx_seq_one_letter_code
_entity_poly.pdbx_strand_id
1 'polypeptide(L)'
;MRYYEPEAGRFVNQDPIGLLGGSNLYQFALNVQDWIDPLGLIRPPKSGRYHGPKPEYENPGHHQPGSGSFRGGGAGHTSILPPHAEELYKHAIPDSQGLHWYAVDDEGVVHRFGNSNDGKVHWNGDTSQGRGIPIPPDVKKRIDEMKKDGKVVPSPCKNQGKKKRKK
;
A
#
# COMPACT_ATOMS: atom_id res chain seq x y z
N MET A 1 -33.07 -6.93 -6.58
CA MET A 1 -32.50 -5.92 -7.49
C MET A 1 -32.17 -4.70 -6.65
N ARG A 2 -30.97 -4.12 -6.81
CA ARG A 2 -30.53 -2.92 -6.06
C ARG A 2 -30.50 -1.73 -7.02
N TYR A 3 -30.92 -0.56 -6.56
CA TYR A 3 -30.89 0.69 -7.31
C TYR A 3 -29.70 1.52 -6.84
N TYR A 4 -28.82 1.88 -7.77
CA TYR A 4 -27.68 2.74 -7.52
C TYR A 4 -28.05 4.19 -7.81
N GLU A 5 -27.72 5.08 -6.88
CA GLU A 5 -27.90 6.52 -7.02
C GLU A 5 -26.54 7.18 -7.32
N PRO A 6 -26.29 7.59 -8.55
CA PRO A 6 -24.98 8.14 -8.95
C PRO A 6 -24.60 9.40 -8.21
N GLU A 7 -25.58 10.26 -7.89
CA GLU A 7 -25.35 11.52 -7.16
C GLU A 7 -24.95 11.27 -5.70
N ALA A 8 -25.49 10.23 -5.09
CA ALA A 8 -25.16 9.83 -3.73
C ALA A 8 -23.98 8.85 -3.65
N GLY A 9 -23.53 8.28 -4.76
CA GLY A 9 -22.43 7.32 -4.84
C GLY A 9 -22.70 6.01 -4.09
N ARG A 10 -23.96 5.62 -3.91
CA ARG A 10 -24.36 4.43 -3.13
C ARG A 10 -25.66 3.81 -3.63
N PHE A 11 -25.95 2.60 -3.17
CA PHE A 11 -27.29 2.01 -3.35
C PHE A 11 -28.32 2.70 -2.46
N VAL A 12 -29.55 2.88 -2.97
CA VAL A 12 -30.66 3.48 -2.20
C VAL A 12 -31.41 2.43 -1.37
N ASN A 13 -31.25 1.16 -1.66
CA ASN A 13 -31.83 0.06 -0.90
C ASN A 13 -30.73 -0.84 -0.32
N GLN A 14 -31.04 -1.44 0.83
CA GLN A 14 -30.11 -2.29 1.56
C GLN A 14 -29.70 -3.53 0.75
N ASP A 15 -28.52 -4.05 1.08
CA ASP A 15 -28.03 -5.29 0.52
C ASP A 15 -28.95 -6.47 0.90
N PRO A 16 -29.51 -7.19 -0.06
CA PRO A 16 -30.38 -8.34 0.22
C PRO A 16 -29.67 -9.49 0.95
N ILE A 17 -28.33 -9.54 0.89
CA ILE A 17 -27.53 -10.51 1.66
C ILE A 17 -27.14 -9.96 3.06
N GLY A 18 -27.57 -8.75 3.39
CA GLY A 18 -27.34 -8.13 4.68
C GLY A 18 -25.87 -7.99 5.04
N LEU A 19 -25.54 -8.16 6.31
CA LEU A 19 -24.16 -8.07 6.83
C LEU A 19 -23.21 -9.14 6.27
N LEU A 20 -23.70 -10.11 5.52
CA LEU A 20 -22.83 -11.05 4.80
C LEU A 20 -22.08 -10.38 3.65
N GLY A 21 -22.57 -9.25 3.13
CA GLY A 21 -21.92 -8.42 2.12
C GLY A 21 -20.93 -7.40 2.67
N GLY A 22 -20.94 -7.18 3.99
CA GLY A 22 -20.11 -6.19 4.67
C GLY A 22 -20.87 -5.42 5.72
N SER A 23 -20.19 -4.57 6.50
CA SER A 23 -20.80 -3.78 7.57
C SER A 23 -21.63 -2.58 7.06
N ASN A 24 -21.43 -2.15 5.82
CA ASN A 24 -22.18 -1.06 5.20
C ASN A 24 -23.16 -1.61 4.16
N LEU A 25 -24.43 -1.71 4.53
CA LEU A 25 -25.51 -2.28 3.72
C LEU A 25 -25.82 -1.49 2.43
N TYR A 26 -25.33 -0.26 2.31
CA TYR A 26 -25.57 0.64 1.17
C TYR A 26 -24.35 0.82 0.28
N GLN A 27 -23.22 0.20 0.63
CA GLN A 27 -21.98 0.34 -0.13
C GLN A 27 -22.09 -0.35 -1.49
N PHE A 28 -21.65 0.36 -2.57
CA PHE A 28 -21.57 -0.23 -3.90
C PHE A 28 -20.29 -1.06 -4.04
N ALA A 29 -19.13 -0.44 -3.79
CA ALA A 29 -17.82 -1.09 -3.88
C ALA A 29 -16.81 -0.33 -3.02
N LEU A 30 -15.69 -0.96 -2.70
CA LEU A 30 -14.57 -0.31 -2.01
C LEU A 30 -13.86 0.72 -2.90
N ASN A 31 -13.88 0.49 -4.21
CA ASN A 31 -13.41 1.43 -5.23
C ASN A 31 -14.42 1.43 -6.40
N VAL A 32 -15.20 2.50 -6.52
CA VAL A 32 -16.27 2.63 -7.51
C VAL A 32 -15.76 2.87 -8.93
N GLN A 33 -14.47 3.20 -9.11
CA GLN A 33 -13.89 3.51 -10.40
C GLN A 33 -13.45 2.25 -11.17
N ASP A 34 -13.03 1.19 -10.44
CA ASP A 34 -12.44 0.00 -11.04
C ASP A 34 -13.26 -1.28 -10.78
N TRP A 35 -14.33 -1.18 -10.02
CA TRP A 35 -15.11 -2.34 -9.63
C TRP A 35 -16.49 -2.37 -10.25
N ILE A 36 -16.74 -3.39 -11.07
CA ILE A 36 -18.07 -3.67 -11.61
C ILE A 36 -18.58 -4.98 -11.00
N ASP A 37 -19.68 -4.89 -10.27
CA ASP A 37 -20.46 -6.06 -9.81
C ASP A 37 -21.81 -6.05 -10.51
N PRO A 38 -21.93 -6.65 -11.70
CA PRO A 38 -23.14 -6.58 -12.54
C PRO A 38 -24.38 -7.18 -11.89
N LEU A 39 -24.21 -8.05 -10.91
CA LEU A 39 -25.29 -8.74 -10.21
C LEU A 39 -25.46 -8.32 -8.74
N GLY A 40 -24.52 -7.54 -8.20
CA GLY A 40 -24.52 -7.15 -6.79
C GLY A 40 -24.33 -8.33 -5.83
N LEU A 41 -23.70 -9.42 -6.28
CA LEU A 41 -23.56 -10.67 -5.54
C LEU A 41 -22.12 -10.98 -5.15
N ILE A 42 -21.17 -10.12 -5.53
CA ILE A 42 -19.76 -10.38 -5.24
C ILE A 42 -19.50 -10.07 -3.76
N ARG A 43 -19.25 -11.12 -3.00
CA ARG A 43 -18.72 -11.02 -1.65
C ARG A 43 -17.25 -10.63 -1.75
N PRO A 44 -16.77 -9.57 -1.06
CA PRO A 44 -15.33 -9.36 -0.94
C PRO A 44 -14.70 -10.66 -0.43
N PRO A 45 -13.60 -11.12 -1.03
CA PRO A 45 -13.01 -12.40 -0.70
C PRO A 45 -12.70 -12.46 0.79
N LYS A 46 -13.20 -13.48 1.50
CA LYS A 46 -12.91 -13.75 2.92
C LYS A 46 -11.41 -13.91 3.22
N SER A 47 -10.59 -14.07 2.17
CA SER A 47 -9.15 -14.26 2.23
C SER A 47 -8.34 -12.99 2.50
N GLY A 48 -8.98 -11.83 2.64
CA GLY A 48 -8.26 -10.58 2.92
C GLY A 48 -7.17 -10.22 1.87
N ARG A 49 -7.34 -10.65 0.62
CA ARG A 49 -6.43 -10.30 -0.48
C ARG A 49 -7.11 -9.33 -1.43
N TYR A 50 -6.46 -8.24 -1.70
CA TYR A 50 -6.83 -7.33 -2.76
C TYR A 50 -6.54 -7.97 -4.12
N HIS A 51 -7.49 -7.89 -5.05
CA HIS A 51 -7.40 -8.46 -6.40
C HIS A 51 -7.56 -7.40 -7.51
N GLY A 52 -7.65 -6.12 -7.14
CA GLY A 52 -7.69 -5.04 -8.11
C GLY A 52 -6.34 -4.80 -8.81
N PRO A 53 -6.30 -3.94 -9.83
CA PRO A 53 -5.07 -3.56 -10.50
C PRO A 53 -4.11 -2.87 -9.53
N LYS A 54 -2.81 -3.08 -9.76
CA LYS A 54 -1.77 -2.38 -9.00
C LYS A 54 -1.67 -0.95 -9.49
N PRO A 55 -1.87 0.06 -8.63
CA PRO A 55 -1.75 1.46 -9.00
C PRO A 55 -0.36 1.82 -9.52
N GLU A 56 -0.25 2.90 -10.28
CA GLU A 56 1.03 3.44 -10.72
C GLU A 56 1.77 4.10 -9.55
N TYR A 57 3.10 3.91 -9.50
CA TYR A 57 3.95 4.58 -8.53
C TYR A 57 4.31 5.99 -8.97
N GLU A 58 4.27 6.93 -8.03
CA GLU A 58 4.77 8.29 -8.22
C GLU A 58 5.69 8.73 -7.06
N ASN A 59 6.51 9.72 -7.33
CA ASN A 59 7.31 10.38 -6.29
C ASN A 59 7.00 11.89 -6.27
N PRO A 60 6.06 12.35 -5.42
CA PRO A 60 5.71 13.78 -5.32
C PRO A 60 6.80 14.64 -4.62
N GLY A 61 7.90 14.03 -4.18
CA GLY A 61 9.03 14.72 -3.56
C GLY A 61 8.86 15.06 -2.08
N HIS A 62 7.73 14.73 -1.45
CA HIS A 62 7.45 15.08 -0.04
C HIS A 62 8.46 14.47 0.94
N HIS A 63 9.05 13.35 0.58
CA HIS A 63 10.01 12.59 1.38
C HIS A 63 11.45 12.70 0.85
N GLN A 64 11.69 13.56 -0.14
CA GLN A 64 12.99 13.71 -0.78
C GLN A 64 13.65 15.03 -0.38
N PRO A 65 14.73 15.01 0.44
CA PRO A 65 15.48 16.21 0.78
C PRO A 65 15.98 16.94 -0.47
N GLY A 66 15.83 18.27 -0.50
CA GLY A 66 16.19 19.10 -1.64
C GLY A 66 15.10 19.26 -2.71
N SER A 67 13.99 18.51 -2.61
CA SER A 67 12.81 18.77 -3.43
C SER A 67 12.05 20.00 -2.93
N GLY A 68 11.48 20.80 -3.84
CA GLY A 68 10.61 21.94 -3.49
C GLY A 68 9.33 21.53 -2.73
N SER A 69 8.97 20.26 -2.78
CA SER A 69 7.83 19.68 -2.06
C SER A 69 8.21 19.04 -0.72
N PHE A 70 9.50 19.01 -0.36
CA PHE A 70 9.96 18.38 0.87
C PHE A 70 9.37 19.04 2.12
N ARG A 71 8.72 18.25 2.96
CA ARG A 71 8.06 18.69 4.20
C ARG A 71 8.85 18.31 5.45
N GLY A 72 10.18 18.28 5.35
CA GLY A 72 11.07 18.04 6.49
C GLY A 72 11.37 19.32 7.26
N GLY A 73 11.27 19.27 8.60
CA GLY A 73 11.73 20.39 9.45
C GLY A 73 10.73 20.90 10.50
N GLY A 74 9.52 20.35 10.59
CA GLY A 74 8.61 20.58 11.71
C GLY A 74 8.79 19.57 12.85
N ALA A 75 8.01 19.70 13.92
CA ALA A 75 8.02 18.77 15.08
C ALA A 75 7.62 17.32 14.76
N GLY A 76 7.34 17.00 13.48
CA GLY A 76 7.10 15.65 12.97
C GLY A 76 8.27 15.22 12.09
N HIS A 77 8.89 14.10 12.45
CA HIS A 77 9.96 13.50 11.65
C HIS A 77 9.39 13.00 10.31
N THR A 78 9.67 13.71 9.22
CA THR A 78 9.35 13.24 7.89
C THR A 78 10.36 12.14 7.53
N SER A 79 9.86 10.94 7.28
CA SER A 79 10.69 9.83 6.80
C SER A 79 11.34 10.17 5.46
N ILE A 80 12.59 9.75 5.26
CA ILE A 80 13.35 10.02 4.04
C ILE A 80 13.15 8.87 3.05
N LEU A 81 12.80 9.21 1.81
CA LEU A 81 12.58 8.28 0.72
C LEU A 81 13.86 7.45 0.45
N PRO A 82 13.80 6.12 0.48
CA PRO A 82 14.93 5.29 0.09
C PRO A 82 15.19 5.38 -1.42
N PRO A 83 16.44 5.33 -1.87
CA PRO A 83 16.80 5.52 -3.29
C PRO A 83 16.23 4.42 -4.22
N HIS A 84 15.85 3.28 -3.67
CA HIS A 84 15.27 2.14 -4.39
C HIS A 84 13.75 1.97 -4.18
N ALA A 85 13.04 3.05 -3.81
CA ALA A 85 11.61 3.01 -3.50
C ALA A 85 10.76 2.46 -4.66
N GLU A 86 11.08 2.80 -5.90
CA GLU A 86 10.38 2.30 -7.07
C GLU A 86 10.57 0.78 -7.24
N GLU A 87 11.78 0.26 -7.00
CA GLU A 87 12.04 -1.18 -7.05
C GLU A 87 11.31 -1.92 -5.93
N LEU A 88 11.32 -1.36 -4.72
CA LEU A 88 10.51 -1.86 -3.60
C LEU A 88 9.03 -1.94 -3.99
N TYR A 89 8.51 -0.90 -4.65
CA TYR A 89 7.11 -0.90 -5.05
C TYR A 89 6.77 -2.00 -6.06
N LYS A 90 7.65 -2.33 -7.00
CA LYS A 90 7.43 -3.43 -7.96
C LYS A 90 7.13 -4.76 -7.25
N HIS A 91 7.75 -4.98 -6.10
CA HIS A 91 7.57 -6.18 -5.28
C HIS A 91 6.55 -6.03 -4.15
N ALA A 92 5.94 -4.86 -4.01
CA ALA A 92 5.00 -4.58 -2.92
C ALA A 92 3.70 -5.37 -3.06
N ILE A 93 3.21 -5.84 -1.91
CA ILE A 93 1.96 -6.57 -1.73
C ILE A 93 0.91 -5.66 -1.09
N PRO A 94 -0.35 -5.70 -1.52
CA PRO A 94 -1.42 -4.90 -0.95
C PRO A 94 -1.85 -5.40 0.44
N ASP A 95 -2.41 -4.51 1.25
CA ASP A 95 -3.26 -4.91 2.38
C ASP A 95 -4.59 -5.53 1.86
N SER A 96 -5.42 -5.98 2.79
CA SER A 96 -6.71 -6.61 2.45
C SER A 96 -7.68 -5.69 1.73
N GLN A 97 -7.51 -4.37 1.84
CA GLN A 97 -8.38 -3.34 1.28
C GLN A 97 -7.80 -2.70 0.02
N GLY A 98 -6.54 -2.94 -0.32
CA GLY A 98 -5.85 -2.27 -1.43
C GLY A 98 -5.54 -0.79 -1.19
N LEU A 99 -5.62 -0.33 0.06
CA LEU A 99 -5.35 1.06 0.43
C LEU A 99 -3.86 1.35 0.60
N HIS A 100 -3.11 0.33 1.05
CA HIS A 100 -1.68 0.43 1.22
C HIS A 100 -0.98 -0.79 0.64
N TRP A 101 0.25 -0.56 0.19
CA TRP A 101 1.14 -1.57 -0.38
C TRP A 101 2.39 -1.66 0.47
N TYR A 102 2.90 -2.87 0.66
CA TYR A 102 4.02 -3.12 1.56
C TYR A 102 5.08 -3.97 0.86
N ALA A 103 6.33 -3.56 1.00
CA ALA A 103 7.48 -4.33 0.55
C ALA A 103 8.49 -4.49 1.68
N VAL A 104 9.35 -5.49 1.59
CA VAL A 104 10.42 -5.73 2.55
C VAL A 104 11.77 -5.75 1.82
N ASP A 105 12.75 -5.05 2.38
CA ASP A 105 14.12 -5.08 1.89
C ASP A 105 14.93 -6.24 2.53
N ASP A 106 16.16 -6.41 2.08
CA ASP A 106 17.06 -7.44 2.57
C ASP A 106 17.62 -7.17 3.99
N GLU A 107 17.40 -5.98 4.54
CA GLU A 107 17.69 -5.63 5.94
C GLU A 107 16.50 -5.93 6.87
N GLY A 108 15.36 -6.35 6.28
CA GLY A 108 14.14 -6.68 7.00
C GLY A 108 13.27 -5.47 7.30
N VAL A 109 13.61 -4.28 6.78
CA VAL A 109 12.79 -3.07 6.91
C VAL A 109 11.56 -3.19 6.01
N VAL A 110 10.40 -2.90 6.56
CA VAL A 110 9.14 -2.92 5.84
C VAL A 110 8.77 -1.51 5.41
N HIS A 111 8.59 -1.31 4.12
CA HIS A 111 8.23 -0.05 3.50
C HIS A 111 6.74 -0.04 3.16
N ARG A 112 6.08 1.11 3.35
CA ARG A 112 4.68 1.31 3.02
C ARG A 112 4.52 2.34 1.92
N PHE A 113 3.58 2.05 1.02
CA PHE A 113 3.12 2.95 -0.03
C PHE A 113 1.63 3.19 0.18
N GLY A 114 1.23 4.44 0.12
CA GLY A 114 -0.15 4.88 0.31
C GLY A 114 -0.72 5.53 -0.93
N ASN A 115 -2.03 5.49 -1.07
CA ASN A 115 -2.71 6.09 -2.21
C ASN A 115 -2.55 7.62 -2.21
N SER A 116 -2.31 8.18 -3.39
CA SER A 116 -2.44 9.60 -3.70
C SER A 116 -3.87 9.92 -4.11
N ASN A 117 -4.22 11.21 -4.13
CA ASN A 117 -5.57 11.67 -4.48
C ASN A 117 -5.95 11.42 -5.95
N ASP A 118 -4.99 11.13 -6.81
CA ASP A 118 -5.14 10.90 -8.25
C ASP A 118 -5.14 9.42 -8.66
N GLY A 119 -5.31 8.50 -7.69
CA GLY A 119 -5.34 7.06 -7.94
C GLY A 119 -3.96 6.41 -8.09
N LYS A 120 -2.88 7.16 -7.88
CA LYS A 120 -1.52 6.64 -7.82
C LYS A 120 -1.12 6.30 -6.38
N VAL A 121 0.08 5.77 -6.22
CA VAL A 121 0.66 5.52 -4.90
C VAL A 121 2.05 6.15 -4.79
N HIS A 122 2.37 6.60 -3.58
CA HIS A 122 3.70 7.09 -3.24
C HIS A 122 4.21 6.42 -1.96
N TRP A 123 5.53 6.40 -1.78
CA TRP A 123 6.12 5.92 -0.54
C TRP A 123 5.78 6.87 0.62
N ASN A 124 5.33 6.34 1.76
CA ASN A 124 4.90 7.14 2.90
C ASN A 124 5.48 6.68 4.25
N GLY A 125 6.61 5.97 4.21
CA GLY A 125 7.35 5.60 5.41
C GLY A 125 7.76 4.14 5.46
N ASP A 126 8.54 3.81 6.48
CA ASP A 126 9.02 2.47 6.78
C ASP A 126 9.07 2.20 8.28
N THR A 127 9.48 0.98 8.65
CA THR A 127 9.56 0.55 10.04
C THR A 127 10.82 1.01 10.75
N SER A 128 11.81 1.54 10.06
CA SER A 128 13.12 1.93 10.62
C SER A 128 13.18 3.41 11.03
N GLN A 129 12.30 4.24 10.45
CA GLN A 129 12.35 5.69 10.62
C GLN A 129 11.25 6.22 11.55
N GLY A 130 11.59 7.18 12.38
CA GLY A 130 10.65 7.84 13.29
C GLY A 130 10.02 6.87 14.30
N ARG A 131 8.67 6.89 14.36
CA ARG A 131 7.89 5.93 15.20
C ARG A 131 7.64 4.60 14.49
N GLY A 132 8.17 4.44 13.27
CA GLY A 132 7.84 3.33 12.39
C GLY A 132 6.40 3.38 11.86
N ILE A 133 6.13 2.55 10.87
CA ILE A 133 4.77 2.39 10.33
C ILE A 133 4.08 1.18 10.98
N PRO A 134 2.77 1.23 11.23
CA PRO A 134 2.02 0.05 11.63
C PRO A 134 1.92 -0.93 10.45
N ILE A 135 2.07 -2.23 10.74
CA ILE A 135 1.91 -3.30 9.77
C ILE A 135 0.65 -4.09 10.16
N PRO A 136 -0.38 -4.17 9.30
CA PRO A 136 -1.55 -5.00 9.54
C PRO A 136 -1.18 -6.49 9.73
N PRO A 137 -1.92 -7.26 10.56
CA PRO A 137 -1.59 -8.65 10.86
C PRO A 137 -1.56 -9.57 9.63
N ASP A 138 -2.46 -9.35 8.67
CA ASP A 138 -2.52 -10.08 7.40
C ASP A 138 -1.29 -9.82 6.52
N VAL A 139 -0.85 -8.56 6.45
CA VAL A 139 0.38 -8.15 5.75
C VAL A 139 1.59 -8.71 6.45
N LYS A 140 1.67 -8.64 7.78
CA LYS A 140 2.80 -9.13 8.56
C LYS A 140 3.08 -10.62 8.27
N LYS A 141 2.03 -11.46 8.29
CA LYS A 141 2.16 -12.88 7.97
C LYS A 141 2.77 -13.11 6.58
N ARG A 142 2.29 -12.37 5.58
CA ARG A 142 2.78 -12.47 4.20
C ARG A 142 4.22 -11.95 4.02
N ILE A 143 4.58 -10.88 4.74
CA ILE A 143 5.96 -10.39 4.79
C ILE A 143 6.90 -11.42 5.42
N ASP A 144 6.49 -12.09 6.49
CA ASP A 144 7.29 -13.14 7.13
C ASP A 144 7.48 -14.36 6.20
N GLU A 145 6.47 -14.69 5.38
CA GLU A 145 6.58 -15.70 4.32
C GLU A 145 7.58 -15.24 3.23
N MET A 146 7.49 -13.99 2.76
CA MET A 146 8.42 -13.43 1.77
C MET A 146 9.88 -13.46 2.25
N LYS A 147 10.12 -13.14 3.53
CA LYS A 147 11.45 -13.21 4.15
C LYS A 147 12.00 -14.65 4.14
N LYS A 148 11.16 -15.64 4.46
CA LYS A 148 11.56 -17.07 4.43
C LYS A 148 11.88 -17.56 3.02
N ASP A 149 11.11 -17.09 2.03
CA ASP A 149 11.27 -17.46 0.62
C ASP A 149 12.42 -16.69 -0.08
N GLY A 150 13.09 -15.76 0.62
CA GLY A 150 14.13 -14.92 0.05
C GLY A 150 13.60 -13.88 -0.97
N LYS A 151 12.30 -13.62 -0.98
CA LYS A 151 11.64 -12.61 -1.85
C LYS A 151 11.73 -11.22 -1.25
N VAL A 152 12.93 -10.79 -0.95
CA VAL A 152 13.26 -9.48 -0.38
C VAL A 152 13.97 -8.62 -1.42
N VAL A 153 13.76 -7.31 -1.37
CA VAL A 153 14.39 -6.38 -2.33
C VAL A 153 15.77 -5.99 -1.82
N PRO A 154 16.85 -6.14 -2.64
CA PRO A 154 18.19 -5.76 -2.21
C PRO A 154 18.28 -4.26 -1.92
N SER A 155 18.84 -3.90 -0.77
CA SER A 155 19.17 -2.52 -0.43
C SER A 155 20.42 -2.05 -1.16
N PRO A 156 20.43 -0.86 -1.79
CA PRO A 156 21.58 -0.36 -2.54
C PRO A 156 22.81 -0.06 -1.68
N CYS A 157 22.67 0.02 -0.37
CA CYS A 157 23.76 0.38 0.55
C CYS A 157 24.85 -0.71 0.71
N LYS A 158 24.62 -1.95 0.28
CA LYS A 158 25.60 -3.04 0.46
C LYS A 158 26.77 -3.05 -0.50
N ASN A 159 26.74 -2.28 -1.61
CA ASN A 159 27.79 -2.31 -2.63
C ASN A 159 28.94 -1.31 -2.46
N GLN A 160 28.94 -0.47 -1.42
CA GLN A 160 30.02 0.53 -1.21
C GLN A 160 31.07 0.16 -0.16
N GLY A 161 31.08 -1.08 0.38
CA GLY A 161 31.89 -1.46 1.54
C GLY A 161 33.02 -2.44 1.34
N LYS A 162 33.57 -2.66 0.11
CA LYS A 162 34.81 -3.48 -0.07
C LYS A 162 35.80 -2.87 -1.06
N LYS A 163 36.26 -1.64 -0.84
CA LYS A 163 37.58 -1.26 -1.32
C LYS A 163 38.62 -1.94 -0.43
N LYS A 164 39.16 -3.09 -0.87
CA LYS A 164 40.34 -3.72 -0.28
C LYS A 164 41.46 -2.68 -0.21
N ARG A 165 41.83 -2.27 1.01
CA ARG A 165 43.16 -1.69 1.23
C ARG A 165 44.19 -2.77 0.88
N LYS A 166 44.82 -2.67 -0.28
CA LYS A 166 46.09 -3.35 -0.55
C LYS A 166 47.17 -2.57 0.22
N LYS A 167 47.87 -3.30 1.11
CA LYS A 167 49.16 -2.89 1.65
C LYS A 167 50.19 -2.99 0.53
#